data_6aa530ade52621318178e95d0e85bb85
#
_entry.id   6aa530ade52621318178e95d0e85bb85
#
_cell.length_a   1.000
_cell.length_b   1.000
_cell.length_c   1.000
_cell.angle_alpha   90.00
_cell.angle_beta   90.00
_cell.angle_gamma   90.00
#
_symmetry.space_group_name_H-M   'P 1'
#
loop_
_entity.id
_entity.type
_entity.pdbx_description
1 polymer ?
#
loop_
_entity_poly.entity_id
_entity_poly.type
_entity_poly.pdbx_seq_one_letter_code
_entity_poly.pdbx_strand_id
1 'polypeptide(L)'
;MQNTQKGFRVPGTQYFSCIGAAAWMQMPKRGPIDRNKAAAQQREGSVILRGCFCRRLIYNSVHRTEDNLRSLLILGSSNASPVGGEHEAHFERRKLYSVEYISGFGNECASEDPRCPGSLPKGQNNPQICPYNLYAEQLSGSAFTCPRNTNKRSWLYRILPSVSHKPFASIDQGHINHNWDEVGPDPNQLRWKPFEIPKACQKKVDFVSGLHTLCGAGDIRSNNGLAVHIFLCNSSMENRCFYNSDGDFLIVPQKGKLLIYTEFGKMFLQPNEICVIQRGMRFSVDVFEETRGYILEVYGVHFELPDLGPIGANGLANPRDFLIPVAWYEDRQVPGGFTVINKYQGKLFASKQDVSPFNVVAWHGNYTPYKYNLENFMVINAVAFDHADPSIFTVLTAKSLRPGVAIADFVIFPPRWGVADKTFRPPYYHRNCMSEFMGLIKGHYEAKQGGFLPGGGSLHSAMTPHGPDADCFEKASKAKLEPERIADGTMAFMFESSLSLAVTKWGLKTCGCLDEDYYKCWEPLQAHFTPTSRSPTEPK
;
A
#
# COMPACT_ATOMS: atom_id res chain seq x y z
N MET A 1 31.11 -47.29 -39.37
CA MET A 1 31.27 -48.61 -38.72
C MET A 1 30.52 -48.53 -37.39
N GLN A 2 29.41 -49.20 -37.38
CA GLN A 2 28.81 -50.08 -36.37
C GLN A 2 28.76 -49.53 -34.91
N ASN A 3 27.57 -49.07 -34.50
CA ASN A 3 26.53 -49.82 -33.77
C ASN A 3 26.96 -50.41 -32.42
N THR A 4 26.38 -49.93 -31.35
CA THR A 4 25.67 -50.79 -30.37
C THR A 4 24.78 -49.95 -29.44
N GLN A 5 23.46 -50.05 -29.62
CA GLN A 5 22.42 -49.74 -28.63
C GLN A 5 22.47 -50.77 -27.49
N LYS A 6 22.36 -50.31 -26.25
CA LYS A 6 21.85 -51.16 -25.13
C LYS A 6 20.73 -50.43 -24.45
N GLY A 7 19.53 -50.93 -24.65
CA GLY A 7 18.32 -50.52 -23.94
C GLY A 7 18.26 -51.06 -22.53
N PHE A 8 17.80 -50.27 -21.59
CA PHE A 8 17.31 -50.70 -20.29
C PHE A 8 15.78 -50.66 -20.27
N ARG A 9 15.20 -51.83 -20.08
CA ARG A 9 13.76 -52.00 -19.77
C ARG A 9 13.56 -51.82 -18.26
N VAL A 10 12.53 -51.06 -17.88
CA VAL A 10 11.96 -51.04 -16.52
C VAL A 10 10.54 -51.57 -16.60
N PRO A 11 10.10 -52.49 -15.74
CA PRO A 11 8.76 -53.11 -15.81
C PRO A 11 7.69 -52.28 -15.08
N GLY A 12 6.54 -52.24 -15.70
CA GLY A 12 5.19 -52.35 -15.15
C GLY A 12 4.74 -51.41 -14.05
N THR A 13 3.94 -50.38 -14.42
CA THR A 13 2.95 -49.81 -13.53
C THR A 13 1.57 -49.93 -14.17
N GLN A 14 0.69 -50.66 -13.49
CA GLN A 14 -0.72 -50.89 -13.87
C GLN A 14 -1.50 -49.57 -13.73
N TYR A 15 -2.23 -49.22 -14.77
CA TYR A 15 -3.28 -48.19 -14.73
C TYR A 15 -4.51 -48.75 -14.06
N PHE A 16 -4.91 -48.18 -12.93
CA PHE A 16 -6.26 -48.33 -12.40
C PHE A 16 -7.15 -47.23 -12.98
N SER A 17 -8.07 -47.58 -13.82
CA SER A 17 -9.17 -46.71 -14.24
C SER A 17 -10.28 -46.78 -13.20
N CYS A 18 -10.51 -45.68 -12.46
CA CYS A 18 -11.72 -45.50 -11.68
C CYS A 18 -12.77 -44.83 -12.55
N ILE A 19 -13.75 -45.60 -13.01
CA ILE A 19 -15.02 -45.12 -13.57
C ILE A 19 -15.93 -44.80 -12.39
N GLY A 20 -16.08 -43.49 -12.07
CA GLY A 20 -17.05 -42.98 -11.11
C GLY A 20 -18.39 -42.66 -11.80
N ALA A 21 -19.41 -43.41 -11.49
CA ALA A 21 -20.78 -43.22 -11.98
C ALA A 21 -21.37 -41.91 -11.43
N ALA A 22 -21.77 -40.99 -12.33
CA ALA A 22 -22.58 -39.84 -12.00
C ALA A 22 -24.05 -40.26 -11.83
N ALA A 23 -24.55 -40.18 -10.60
CA ALA A 23 -25.97 -40.33 -10.30
C ALA A 23 -26.71 -39.04 -10.65
N TRP A 24 -27.58 -39.11 -11.65
CA TRP A 24 -28.52 -38.06 -12.01
C TRP A 24 -29.71 -38.07 -11.02
N MET A 25 -29.81 -37.10 -10.15
CA MET A 25 -31.06 -36.81 -9.43
C MET A 25 -31.98 -36.02 -10.37
N GLN A 26 -33.06 -36.66 -10.78
CA GLN A 26 -34.19 -36.04 -11.50
C GLN A 26 -34.99 -35.16 -10.53
N MET A 27 -35.02 -33.85 -10.78
CA MET A 27 -36.02 -32.97 -10.16
C MET A 27 -37.36 -33.06 -10.91
N PRO A 28 -38.49 -33.03 -10.20
CA PRO A 28 -39.83 -33.10 -10.84
C PRO A 28 -40.12 -31.77 -11.56
N LYS A 29 -40.66 -31.89 -12.77
CA LYS A 29 -41.20 -30.81 -13.61
C LYS A 29 -42.38 -30.13 -12.93
N ARG A 30 -42.29 -28.84 -12.64
CA ARG A 30 -43.43 -28.00 -12.26
C ARG A 30 -44.19 -27.60 -13.51
N GLY A 31 -45.51 -27.86 -13.49
CA GLY A 31 -46.45 -27.43 -14.52
C GLY A 31 -46.71 -25.92 -14.52
N PRO A 32 -47.43 -25.41 -15.54
CA PRO A 32 -47.56 -23.96 -15.76
C PRO A 32 -48.43 -23.30 -14.70
N ILE A 33 -47.91 -22.16 -14.16
CA ILE A 33 -48.62 -21.32 -13.20
C ILE A 33 -49.61 -20.42 -13.96
N ASP A 34 -50.91 -20.61 -13.62
CA ASP A 34 -52.03 -19.79 -14.08
C ASP A 34 -51.90 -18.34 -13.54
N ARG A 35 -51.84 -17.37 -14.46
CA ARG A 35 -51.59 -15.93 -14.16
C ARG A 35 -52.81 -15.16 -13.65
N ASN A 36 -53.89 -15.80 -13.30
CA ASN A 36 -55.16 -15.11 -12.96
C ASN A 36 -55.61 -15.20 -11.50
N LYS A 37 -54.72 -15.50 -10.53
CA LYS A 37 -55.09 -15.53 -9.09
C LYS A 37 -54.25 -14.63 -8.17
N ALA A 38 -53.57 -13.59 -8.68
CA ALA A 38 -52.75 -12.68 -7.87
C ALA A 38 -53.33 -11.24 -7.73
N ALA A 39 -54.64 -11.07 -7.95
CA ALA A 39 -55.27 -9.74 -7.90
C ALA A 39 -56.38 -9.58 -6.85
N ALA A 40 -56.37 -10.34 -5.77
CA ALA A 40 -57.43 -10.22 -4.74
C ALA A 40 -56.92 -10.47 -3.31
N GLN A 41 -55.84 -9.78 -2.86
CA GLN A 41 -55.53 -9.69 -1.42
C GLN A 41 -54.59 -8.49 -1.16
N GLN A 42 -55.10 -7.28 -1.39
CA GLN A 42 -54.55 -6.04 -0.89
C GLN A 42 -55.68 -5.05 -0.63
N ARG A 43 -56.44 -5.29 0.43
CA ARG A 43 -57.20 -4.23 1.13
C ARG A 43 -57.46 -4.73 2.55
N GLU A 44 -57.05 -3.82 3.45
CA GLU A 44 -57.38 -3.70 4.86
C GLU A 44 -56.16 -3.84 5.80
N GLY A 45 -55.83 -2.71 6.43
CA GLY A 45 -54.87 -2.63 7.51
C GLY A 45 -54.14 -1.29 7.60
N SER A 46 -54.87 -0.18 7.47
CA SER A 46 -54.36 1.16 7.85
C SER A 46 -54.45 1.31 9.36
N VAL A 47 -53.32 1.40 10.04
CA VAL A 47 -53.25 2.01 11.38
C VAL A 47 -52.22 3.12 11.35
N ILE A 48 -52.75 4.31 11.61
CA ILE A 48 -52.08 5.58 11.77
C ILE A 48 -51.24 5.54 13.06
N LEU A 49 -49.95 5.86 12.96
CA LEU A 49 -49.21 6.43 14.08
C LEU A 49 -48.39 7.63 13.61
N ARG A 50 -48.90 8.80 13.97
CA ARG A 50 -48.20 10.08 13.95
C ARG A 50 -47.13 10.05 15.05
N GLY A 51 -45.93 10.55 14.73
CA GLY A 51 -44.89 10.80 15.73
C GLY A 51 -43.70 11.51 15.11
N CYS A 52 -43.76 12.78 15.13
CA CYS A 52 -42.76 13.81 14.92
C CYS A 52 -41.40 13.58 15.60
N PHE A 53 -40.42 14.36 15.13
CA PHE A 53 -39.10 14.67 15.71
C PHE A 53 -37.96 13.69 15.40
N CYS A 54 -37.24 14.02 14.33
CA CYS A 54 -35.77 14.14 14.34
C CYS A 54 -35.24 14.71 13.00
N ARG A 55 -35.49 15.97 12.77
CA ARG A 55 -34.72 16.80 11.79
C ARG A 55 -34.27 18.06 12.52
N ARG A 56 -33.13 17.98 13.22
CA ARG A 56 -32.32 19.14 13.64
C ARG A 56 -31.22 18.67 14.60
N LEU A 57 -30.14 18.11 14.08
CA LEU A 57 -28.87 17.95 14.85
C LEU A 57 -27.67 17.49 13.98
N ILE A 58 -27.59 17.92 12.71
CA ILE A 58 -26.38 17.69 11.89
C ILE A 58 -26.01 18.98 11.12
N TYR A 59 -26.15 20.15 11.71
CA TYR A 59 -25.74 21.41 11.05
C TYR A 59 -24.98 22.40 11.94
N ASN A 60 -24.52 21.97 13.13
CA ASN A 60 -23.85 22.90 14.06
C ASN A 60 -22.47 22.45 14.53
N SER A 61 -21.74 21.55 13.84
CA SER A 61 -20.35 21.21 14.20
C SER A 61 -19.27 21.73 13.23
N VAL A 62 -19.67 22.38 12.13
CA VAL A 62 -18.70 22.90 11.13
C VAL A 62 -18.41 24.40 11.30
N HIS A 63 -19.25 25.15 12.04
CA HIS A 63 -19.07 26.61 12.21
C HIS A 63 -18.36 27.06 13.49
N ARG A 64 -17.89 26.15 14.34
CA ARG A 64 -17.16 26.54 15.58
C ARG A 64 -15.64 26.55 15.48
N THR A 65 -15.07 26.15 14.35
CA THR A 65 -13.60 26.19 14.15
C THR A 65 -13.10 27.44 13.41
N GLU A 66 -13.97 28.19 12.76
CA GLU A 66 -13.55 29.42 12.06
C GLU A 66 -13.50 30.67 12.98
N ASP A 67 -14.33 30.73 14.01
CA ASP A 67 -14.38 31.91 14.89
C ASP A 67 -13.25 31.95 15.95
N ASN A 68 -12.62 30.82 16.29
CA ASN A 68 -11.47 30.79 17.19
C ASN A 68 -10.13 31.13 16.51
N LEU A 69 -10.09 31.22 15.18
CA LEU A 69 -8.88 31.64 14.44
C LEU A 69 -8.87 33.15 14.12
N ARG A 70 -10.01 33.84 14.26
CA ARG A 70 -10.08 35.30 14.06
C ARG A 70 -9.74 36.11 15.31
N SER A 71 -9.83 35.52 16.50
CA SER A 71 -9.57 36.24 17.76
C SER A 71 -8.11 36.27 18.21
N LEU A 72 -7.21 35.55 17.52
CA LEU A 72 -5.76 35.50 17.85
C LEU A 72 -4.90 36.39 16.94
N LEU A 73 -5.49 37.20 16.06
CA LEU A 73 -4.80 38.02 15.06
C LEU A 73 -4.85 39.54 15.35
N ILE A 74 -5.33 39.99 16.51
CA ILE A 74 -5.44 41.43 16.83
C ILE A 74 -4.72 41.79 18.15
N LEU A 75 -3.51 41.33 18.37
CA LEU A 75 -2.61 42.01 19.34
C LEU A 75 -1.16 41.70 18.96
N GLY A 76 -0.52 42.62 18.27
CA GLY A 76 0.91 42.56 18.00
C GLY A 76 1.36 43.41 16.81
N SER A 77 1.09 44.73 16.87
CA SER A 77 1.77 45.65 15.94
C SER A 77 3.13 46.08 16.55
N SER A 78 4.22 45.59 15.99
CA SER A 78 5.50 46.27 16.05
C SER A 78 6.29 46.01 14.75
N ASN A 79 6.72 47.09 14.13
CA ASN A 79 7.38 47.22 12.85
C ASN A 79 8.59 46.31 12.67
N ALA A 80 8.56 45.42 11.69
CA ALA A 80 9.72 44.96 10.92
C ALA A 80 9.22 44.37 9.62
N SER A 81 9.64 44.90 8.50
CA SER A 81 9.33 44.36 7.16
C SER A 81 9.99 43.01 6.94
N PRO A 82 9.20 41.97 6.55
CA PRO A 82 9.71 40.85 5.81
C PRO A 82 9.06 40.80 4.43
N VAL A 83 9.75 41.33 3.45
CA VAL A 83 9.38 41.14 2.05
C VAL A 83 10.00 39.81 1.62
N GLY A 84 9.16 38.79 1.33
CA GLY A 84 9.56 37.55 0.67
C GLY A 84 8.92 36.27 1.21
N GLY A 85 8.97 36.02 2.51
CA GLY A 85 8.58 34.72 3.07
C GLY A 85 7.06 34.45 3.19
N GLU A 86 6.25 35.48 3.41
CA GLU A 86 4.80 35.31 3.59
C GLU A 86 4.06 35.04 2.27
N HIS A 87 4.54 35.59 1.15
CA HIS A 87 3.96 35.34 -0.18
C HIS A 87 4.20 33.92 -0.65
N GLU A 88 5.38 33.36 -0.40
CA GLU A 88 5.73 31.97 -0.73
C GLU A 88 4.92 30.98 0.14
N ALA A 89 4.85 31.20 1.43
CA ALA A 89 4.06 30.37 2.35
C ALA A 89 2.54 30.42 2.04
N HIS A 90 2.03 31.55 1.60
CA HIS A 90 0.63 31.70 1.20
C HIS A 90 0.34 31.06 -0.17
N PHE A 91 1.30 31.08 -1.09
CA PHE A 91 1.21 30.42 -2.40
C PHE A 91 1.31 28.91 -2.26
N GLU A 92 2.21 28.41 -1.41
CA GLU A 92 2.34 26.99 -1.07
C GLU A 92 1.06 26.46 -0.38
N ARG A 93 0.49 27.19 0.57
CA ARG A 93 -0.81 26.82 1.17
C ARG A 93 -1.93 26.72 0.13
N ARG A 94 -2.02 27.65 -0.83
CA ARG A 94 -3.02 27.58 -1.91
C ARG A 94 -2.83 26.36 -2.83
N LYS A 95 -1.59 25.94 -3.13
CA LYS A 95 -1.31 24.70 -3.86
C LYS A 95 -1.85 23.45 -3.14
N LEU A 96 -1.77 23.41 -1.81
CA LEU A 96 -2.21 22.30 -0.97
C LEU A 96 -3.74 22.20 -0.87
N TYR A 97 -4.46 23.32 -0.91
CA TYR A 97 -5.93 23.35 -0.76
C TYR A 97 -6.72 23.08 -2.05
N SER A 98 -6.06 22.89 -3.19
CA SER A 98 -6.72 22.68 -4.49
C SER A 98 -6.63 21.25 -5.02
N VAL A 99 -6.35 20.25 -4.18
CA VAL A 99 -6.31 18.85 -4.62
C VAL A 99 -7.65 18.20 -4.40
N GLU A 100 -8.32 17.86 -5.50
CA GLU A 100 -9.62 17.20 -5.52
C GLU A 100 -9.45 15.70 -5.80
N TYR A 101 -10.40 14.90 -5.32
CA TYR A 101 -10.36 13.45 -5.43
C TYR A 101 -11.71 12.85 -5.80
N ILE A 102 -11.65 11.69 -6.45
CA ILE A 102 -12.78 10.79 -6.69
C ILE A 102 -12.67 9.63 -5.71
N SER A 103 -13.76 9.30 -5.04
CA SER A 103 -13.83 8.15 -4.14
C SER A 103 -13.99 6.85 -4.93
N GLY A 104 -13.27 5.78 -4.54
CA GLY A 104 -13.44 4.44 -5.08
C GLY A 104 -12.14 3.64 -5.15
N PHE A 105 -12.28 2.31 -5.30
CA PHE A 105 -11.17 1.37 -5.45
C PHE A 105 -11.47 0.37 -6.55
N GLY A 106 -10.63 0.34 -7.58
CA GLY A 106 -10.69 -0.65 -8.67
C GLY A 106 -11.90 -0.50 -9.62
N ASN A 107 -12.71 0.55 -9.44
CA ASN A 107 -13.86 0.86 -10.28
C ASN A 107 -13.43 1.55 -11.57
N GLU A 108 -14.32 1.51 -12.58
CA GLU A 108 -14.23 2.37 -13.74
C GLU A 108 -14.53 3.80 -13.29
N CYS A 109 -13.53 4.67 -13.38
CA CYS A 109 -13.64 6.09 -13.05
C CYS A 109 -13.37 6.93 -14.29
N ALA A 110 -13.81 8.18 -14.28
CA ALA A 110 -13.55 9.14 -15.32
C ALA A 110 -13.35 10.53 -14.74
N SER A 111 -12.44 11.29 -15.31
CA SER A 111 -12.17 12.66 -14.91
C SER A 111 -11.71 13.49 -16.10
N GLU A 112 -12.10 14.74 -16.09
CA GLU A 112 -11.54 15.77 -16.98
C GLU A 112 -11.08 16.97 -16.14
N ASP A 113 -10.08 17.68 -16.61
CA ASP A 113 -9.63 18.89 -15.94
C ASP A 113 -10.74 19.94 -15.98
N PRO A 114 -11.14 20.55 -14.84
CA PRO A 114 -12.23 21.52 -14.79
C PRO A 114 -12.04 22.74 -15.72
N ARG A 115 -10.81 23.02 -16.14
CA ARG A 115 -10.49 24.10 -17.10
C ARG A 115 -10.83 23.75 -18.56
N CYS A 116 -11.04 22.44 -18.85
CA CYS A 116 -11.33 21.92 -20.19
C CYS A 116 -12.56 21.01 -20.20
N PRO A 117 -13.75 21.53 -19.85
CA PRO A 117 -14.97 20.73 -19.82
C PRO A 117 -15.32 20.17 -21.20
N GLY A 118 -15.73 18.90 -21.26
CA GLY A 118 -16.01 18.19 -22.51
C GLY A 118 -14.76 17.64 -23.21
N SER A 119 -13.60 17.61 -22.56
CA SER A 119 -12.39 17.00 -23.09
C SER A 119 -12.43 15.47 -23.09
N LEU A 120 -13.29 14.86 -22.27
CA LEU A 120 -13.51 13.42 -22.26
C LEU A 120 -14.41 13.00 -23.42
N PRO A 121 -13.97 12.12 -24.35
CA PRO A 121 -14.82 11.61 -25.43
C PRO A 121 -16.05 10.87 -24.90
N LYS A 122 -17.19 11.05 -25.58
CA LYS A 122 -18.45 10.38 -25.24
C LYS A 122 -18.68 9.19 -26.16
N GLY A 123 -18.90 8.02 -25.57
CA GLY A 123 -19.29 6.81 -26.30
C GLY A 123 -18.19 6.10 -27.09
N GLN A 124 -16.96 6.63 -27.13
CA GLN A 124 -15.83 6.04 -27.83
C GLN A 124 -14.54 6.24 -27.03
N ASN A 125 -13.68 5.24 -26.99
CA ASN A 125 -12.36 5.37 -26.37
C ASN A 125 -11.35 6.08 -27.28
N ASN A 126 -11.39 5.79 -28.58
CA ASN A 126 -10.48 6.34 -29.57
C ASN A 126 -11.23 6.87 -30.78
N PRO A 127 -11.93 8.01 -30.65
CA PRO A 127 -12.59 8.64 -31.80
C PRO A 127 -11.54 9.10 -32.83
N GLN A 128 -11.94 9.18 -34.10
CA GLN A 128 -11.06 9.64 -35.17
C GLN A 128 -10.49 11.03 -34.89
N ILE A 129 -11.28 11.90 -34.28
CA ILE A 129 -10.89 13.22 -33.78
C ILE A 129 -11.37 13.34 -32.34
N CYS A 130 -10.43 13.40 -31.41
CA CYS A 130 -10.76 13.63 -30.00
C CYS A 130 -11.20 15.08 -29.75
N PRO A 131 -12.04 15.35 -28.74
CA PRO A 131 -12.29 16.69 -28.25
C PRO A 131 -10.97 17.45 -28.01
N TYR A 132 -10.97 18.74 -28.28
CA TYR A 132 -9.79 19.61 -28.15
C TYR A 132 -8.59 19.17 -29.01
N ASN A 133 -8.77 18.28 -30.00
CA ASN A 133 -7.72 17.69 -30.82
C ASN A 133 -6.64 16.95 -29.99
N LEU A 134 -7.04 16.38 -28.84
CA LEU A 134 -6.16 15.60 -27.99
C LEU A 134 -5.80 14.26 -28.64
N TYR A 135 -4.68 13.69 -28.22
CA TYR A 135 -4.30 12.32 -28.58
C TYR A 135 -4.88 11.34 -27.56
N ALA A 136 -5.53 10.28 -28.04
CA ALA A 136 -5.93 9.16 -27.20
C ALA A 136 -4.75 8.19 -27.03
N GLU A 137 -4.43 7.86 -25.79
CA GLU A 137 -3.39 6.90 -25.43
C GLU A 137 -3.94 5.90 -24.41
N GLN A 138 -3.71 4.60 -24.61
CA GLN A 138 -4.07 3.59 -23.63
C GLN A 138 -2.87 3.23 -22.78
N LEU A 139 -3.03 3.30 -21.45
CA LEU A 139 -2.13 2.71 -20.47
C LEU A 139 -2.76 1.42 -19.95
N SER A 140 -2.12 0.27 -20.21
CA SER A 140 -2.61 -1.04 -19.80
C SER A 140 -1.74 -1.64 -18.70
N GLY A 141 -2.35 -1.94 -17.56
CA GLY A 141 -1.72 -2.64 -16.44
C GLY A 141 -1.80 -4.16 -16.54
N SER A 142 -2.58 -4.68 -17.50
CA SER A 142 -2.70 -6.10 -17.81
C SER A 142 -2.50 -6.32 -19.31
N ALA A 143 -2.32 -7.58 -19.74
CA ALA A 143 -2.29 -7.90 -21.15
C ALA A 143 -3.60 -7.46 -21.84
N PHE A 144 -3.55 -7.01 -23.09
CA PHE A 144 -4.74 -6.60 -23.85
C PHE A 144 -5.80 -7.70 -23.92
N THR A 145 -5.37 -8.95 -23.93
CA THR A 145 -6.24 -10.14 -24.00
C THR A 145 -6.65 -10.68 -22.64
N CYS A 146 -6.32 -9.99 -21.56
CA CYS A 146 -6.72 -10.39 -20.21
C CYS A 146 -8.26 -10.47 -20.10
N PRO A 147 -8.81 -11.45 -19.35
CA PRO A 147 -10.24 -11.56 -19.12
C PRO A 147 -10.86 -10.27 -18.59
N ARG A 148 -12.09 -9.96 -19.01
CA ARG A 148 -12.78 -8.69 -18.71
C ARG A 148 -12.81 -8.35 -17.22
N ASN A 149 -13.01 -9.33 -16.36
CA ASN A 149 -13.09 -9.13 -14.91
C ASN A 149 -11.76 -8.81 -14.23
N THR A 150 -10.63 -9.07 -14.90
CA THR A 150 -9.29 -8.81 -14.38
C THR A 150 -8.49 -7.81 -15.24
N ASN A 151 -9.08 -7.36 -16.36
CA ASN A 151 -8.45 -6.39 -17.25
C ASN A 151 -8.26 -5.04 -16.56
N LYS A 152 -7.02 -4.54 -16.57
CA LYS A 152 -6.63 -3.24 -16.00
C LYS A 152 -6.12 -2.33 -17.12
N ARG A 153 -6.82 -1.24 -17.38
CA ARG A 153 -6.45 -0.22 -18.39
C ARG A 153 -7.05 1.12 -18.04
N SER A 154 -6.44 2.18 -18.58
CA SER A 154 -6.99 3.53 -18.63
C SER A 154 -6.71 4.15 -19.98
N TRP A 155 -7.64 4.99 -20.42
CA TRP A 155 -7.49 5.83 -21.60
C TRP A 155 -7.15 7.24 -21.15
N LEU A 156 -6.06 7.77 -21.71
CA LEU A 156 -5.53 9.10 -21.41
C LEU A 156 -5.73 9.98 -22.66
N TYR A 157 -6.31 11.14 -22.48
CA TYR A 157 -6.50 12.14 -23.54
C TYR A 157 -5.55 13.28 -23.26
N ARG A 158 -4.53 13.41 -24.10
CA ARG A 158 -3.36 14.21 -23.78
C ARG A 158 -2.89 15.10 -24.94
N ILE A 159 -2.16 16.17 -24.61
CA ILE A 159 -1.66 17.16 -25.58
C ILE A 159 -0.62 16.52 -26.51
N LEU A 160 0.33 15.74 -25.99
CA LEU A 160 1.30 14.98 -26.76
C LEU A 160 1.42 13.56 -26.20
N PRO A 161 1.49 12.53 -27.07
CA PRO A 161 1.62 11.15 -26.65
C PRO A 161 2.93 10.89 -25.91
N SER A 162 2.93 9.87 -25.04
CA SER A 162 4.11 9.51 -24.22
C SER A 162 5.31 9.07 -25.06
N VAL A 163 5.11 8.70 -26.32
CA VAL A 163 6.17 8.33 -27.26
C VAL A 163 7.03 9.52 -27.72
N SER A 164 6.57 10.76 -27.47
CA SER A 164 7.29 12.00 -27.85
C SER A 164 8.45 12.30 -26.91
N HIS A 165 9.46 11.46 -26.92
CA HIS A 165 10.70 11.63 -26.15
C HIS A 165 11.92 11.17 -26.96
N LYS A 166 13.11 11.65 -26.56
CA LYS A 166 14.40 11.19 -27.11
C LYS A 166 14.73 9.77 -26.61
N PRO A 167 15.66 9.04 -27.24
CA PRO A 167 16.08 7.73 -26.75
C PRO A 167 16.55 7.76 -25.30
N PHE A 168 16.26 6.68 -24.57
CA PHE A 168 16.75 6.47 -23.21
C PHE A 168 18.24 6.13 -23.18
N ALA A 169 18.95 6.71 -22.23
CA ALA A 169 20.33 6.37 -21.89
C ALA A 169 20.42 5.93 -20.43
N SER A 170 21.32 5.01 -20.13
CA SER A 170 21.59 4.57 -18.76
C SER A 170 22.11 5.74 -17.91
N ILE A 171 21.67 5.81 -16.66
CA ILE A 171 22.13 6.78 -15.66
C ILE A 171 22.61 6.05 -14.40
N ASP A 172 23.22 6.81 -13.47
CA ASP A 172 23.62 6.27 -12.18
C ASP A 172 22.43 5.64 -11.44
N GLN A 173 22.64 4.42 -10.92
CA GLN A 173 21.65 3.64 -10.21
C GLN A 173 21.46 4.09 -8.75
N GLY A 174 22.39 4.92 -8.22
CA GLY A 174 22.40 5.25 -6.81
C GLY A 174 22.45 4.01 -5.93
N HIS A 175 21.48 3.88 -5.02
CA HIS A 175 21.36 2.73 -4.10
C HIS A 175 20.23 1.75 -4.47
N ILE A 176 19.70 1.84 -5.69
CA ILE A 176 18.74 0.86 -6.20
C ILE A 176 19.50 -0.41 -6.59
N ASN A 177 19.13 -1.53 -5.98
CA ASN A 177 19.80 -2.80 -6.19
C ASN A 177 18.78 -3.96 -6.18
N HIS A 178 18.94 -4.88 -7.14
CA HIS A 178 18.13 -6.10 -7.27
C HIS A 178 19.02 -7.35 -7.42
N ASN A 179 20.28 -7.24 -7.02
CA ASN A 179 21.18 -8.37 -6.93
C ASN A 179 21.08 -8.97 -5.51
N TRP A 180 20.22 -9.97 -5.38
CA TRP A 180 19.96 -10.63 -4.10
C TRP A 180 21.10 -11.52 -3.63
N ASP A 181 22.07 -11.80 -4.50
CA ASP A 181 23.29 -12.58 -4.19
C ASP A 181 24.50 -11.71 -3.87
N GLU A 182 24.32 -10.36 -3.75
CA GLU A 182 25.42 -9.43 -3.45
C GLU A 182 26.09 -9.69 -2.10
N VAL A 183 25.29 -10.14 -1.12
CA VAL A 183 25.76 -10.56 0.21
C VAL A 183 25.11 -11.89 0.57
N GLY A 184 25.79 -12.68 1.41
CA GLY A 184 25.24 -13.98 1.85
C GLY A 184 23.92 -13.81 2.63
N PRO A 185 23.09 -14.87 2.72
CA PRO A 185 21.85 -14.84 3.48
C PRO A 185 22.12 -14.66 4.97
N ASP A 186 21.23 -13.93 5.66
CA ASP A 186 21.28 -13.72 7.10
C ASP A 186 19.99 -14.25 7.74
N PRO A 187 20.04 -15.31 8.58
CA PRO A 187 18.88 -15.89 9.23
C PRO A 187 18.51 -15.22 10.56
N ASN A 188 19.22 -14.17 10.96
CA ASN A 188 19.00 -13.50 12.23
C ASN A 188 17.77 -12.60 12.19
N GLN A 189 17.26 -12.23 13.37
CA GLN A 189 16.36 -11.13 13.52
C GLN A 189 17.13 -9.84 13.25
N LEU A 190 16.68 -9.05 12.28
CA LEU A 190 17.32 -7.79 11.93
C LEU A 190 16.46 -6.61 12.37
N ARG A 191 17.10 -5.56 12.86
CA ARG A 191 16.45 -4.28 13.20
C ARG A 191 17.34 -3.13 12.77
N TRP A 192 16.71 -2.07 12.25
CA TRP A 192 17.39 -0.82 11.89
C TRP A 192 16.87 0.32 12.75
N LYS A 193 17.79 1.11 13.28
CA LYS A 193 17.53 2.44 13.85
C LYS A 193 16.95 3.35 12.75
N PRO A 194 16.31 4.47 13.11
CA PRO A 194 15.77 5.38 12.11
C PRO A 194 16.81 5.79 11.08
N PHE A 195 16.47 5.61 9.78
CA PHE A 195 17.36 5.98 8.67
C PHE A 195 17.55 7.50 8.63
N GLU A 196 18.79 7.97 8.55
CA GLU A 196 19.09 9.39 8.57
C GLU A 196 18.82 10.05 7.22
N ILE A 197 18.14 11.19 7.25
CA ILE A 197 17.85 11.99 6.06
C ILE A 197 19.05 12.90 5.79
N PRO A 198 19.60 12.91 4.56
CA PRO A 198 20.68 13.84 4.20
C PRO A 198 20.29 15.29 4.46
N LYS A 199 21.19 16.08 5.02
CA LYS A 199 20.96 17.51 5.26
C LYS A 199 20.99 18.30 3.95
N ALA A 200 19.97 19.14 3.71
CA ALA A 200 19.85 19.94 2.48
C ALA A 200 21.05 20.91 2.27
N CYS A 201 21.67 21.39 3.36
CA CYS A 201 22.87 22.22 3.30
C CYS A 201 24.13 21.47 2.81
N GLN A 202 24.14 20.14 2.88
CA GLN A 202 25.25 19.30 2.43
C GLN A 202 25.04 18.78 1.00
N LYS A 203 23.84 18.27 0.71
CA LYS A 203 23.49 17.69 -0.58
C LYS A 203 21.98 17.77 -0.81
N LYS A 204 21.56 18.29 -1.95
CA LYS A 204 20.19 18.17 -2.42
C LYS A 204 19.95 16.74 -2.93
N VAL A 205 18.93 16.09 -2.39
CA VAL A 205 18.54 14.72 -2.73
C VAL A 205 17.05 14.70 -2.99
N ASP A 206 16.66 14.46 -4.23
CA ASP A 206 15.26 14.29 -4.62
C ASP A 206 14.77 12.86 -4.34
N PHE A 207 13.48 12.61 -4.60
CA PHE A 207 12.85 11.33 -4.32
C PHE A 207 13.57 10.16 -4.99
N VAL A 208 13.93 10.27 -6.28
CA VAL A 208 14.60 9.18 -7.03
C VAL A 208 16.02 8.96 -6.55
N SER A 209 16.77 10.06 -6.36
CA SER A 209 18.15 9.99 -5.88
C SER A 209 18.26 9.51 -4.44
N GLY A 210 17.18 9.63 -3.67
CA GLY A 210 17.05 9.18 -2.29
C GLY A 210 16.49 7.78 -2.11
N LEU A 211 16.27 7.02 -3.20
CA LEU A 211 15.80 5.63 -3.11
C LEU A 211 16.95 4.68 -2.74
N HIS A 212 16.73 3.87 -1.72
CA HIS A 212 17.68 2.87 -1.22
C HIS A 212 16.96 1.53 -1.11
N THR A 213 17.39 0.52 -1.85
CA THR A 213 16.85 -0.84 -1.72
C THR A 213 17.39 -1.47 -0.46
N LEU A 214 16.51 -1.84 0.46
CA LEU A 214 16.86 -2.47 1.74
C LEU A 214 16.92 -3.99 1.62
N CYS A 215 15.85 -4.60 1.12
CA CYS A 215 15.74 -6.05 0.95
C CYS A 215 14.77 -6.38 -0.19
N GLY A 216 14.73 -7.65 -0.57
CA GLY A 216 13.80 -8.13 -1.58
C GLY A 216 14.05 -9.58 -1.97
N ALA A 217 13.26 -10.06 -2.91
CA ALA A 217 13.37 -11.41 -3.46
C ALA A 217 12.68 -11.51 -4.82
N GLY A 218 12.99 -12.57 -5.55
CA GLY A 218 12.39 -12.86 -6.85
C GLY A 218 13.12 -12.21 -8.02
N ASP A 219 12.46 -12.23 -9.17
CA ASP A 219 13.05 -11.75 -10.42
C ASP A 219 12.07 -10.87 -11.20
N ILE A 220 12.52 -9.68 -11.53
CA ILE A 220 11.75 -8.67 -12.27
C ILE A 220 11.34 -9.20 -13.66
N ARG A 221 12.22 -9.92 -14.35
CA ARG A 221 11.99 -10.40 -15.72
C ARG A 221 10.91 -11.49 -15.76
N SER A 222 10.81 -12.28 -14.71
CA SER A 222 9.75 -13.29 -14.56
C SER A 222 8.45 -12.72 -13.99
N ASN A 223 8.40 -11.40 -13.70
CA ASN A 223 7.26 -10.73 -13.09
C ASN A 223 6.81 -11.42 -11.78
N ASN A 224 7.76 -11.82 -10.93
CA ASN A 224 7.49 -12.45 -9.66
C ASN A 224 8.51 -12.02 -8.62
N GLY A 225 8.06 -11.37 -7.57
CA GLY A 225 8.93 -10.90 -6.52
C GLY A 225 8.54 -9.53 -5.97
N LEU A 226 9.39 -9.02 -5.10
CA LEU A 226 9.23 -7.71 -4.48
C LEU A 226 10.58 -7.10 -4.09
N ALA A 227 10.57 -5.80 -3.83
CA ALA A 227 11.62 -5.09 -3.13
C ALA A 227 11.05 -4.12 -2.09
N VAL A 228 11.76 -3.97 -0.98
CA VAL A 228 11.49 -2.93 0.01
C VAL A 228 12.55 -1.86 -0.15
N HIS A 229 12.10 -0.62 -0.35
CA HIS A 229 12.98 0.53 -0.44
C HIS A 229 12.70 1.52 0.69
N ILE A 230 13.75 2.24 1.07
CA ILE A 230 13.67 3.43 1.92
C ILE A 230 13.89 4.65 1.02
N PHE A 231 13.04 5.67 1.12
CA PHE A 231 13.31 6.96 0.49
C PHE A 231 13.70 8.01 1.53
N LEU A 232 14.77 8.74 1.22
CA LEU A 232 15.39 9.76 2.07
C LEU A 232 15.64 10.99 1.20
N CYS A 233 14.74 11.96 1.23
CA CYS A 233 14.85 13.14 0.35
C CYS A 233 14.65 14.46 1.10
N ASN A 234 15.21 15.52 0.55
CA ASN A 234 15.18 16.87 1.10
C ASN A 234 14.98 17.95 0.03
N SER A 235 14.75 17.55 -1.21
CA SER A 235 14.46 18.48 -2.31
C SER A 235 13.44 17.90 -3.28
N SER A 236 12.69 18.78 -3.91
CA SER A 236 11.69 18.42 -4.93
C SER A 236 12.35 17.97 -6.24
N MET A 237 11.61 17.21 -7.04
CA MET A 237 11.99 16.79 -8.40
C MET A 237 11.71 17.93 -9.40
N GLU A 238 12.71 18.76 -9.68
CA GLU A 238 12.57 19.89 -10.59
C GLU A 238 12.75 19.46 -12.06
N ASN A 239 11.71 19.67 -12.91
CA ASN A 239 11.72 19.29 -14.33
C ASN A 239 12.12 17.82 -14.57
N ARG A 240 11.69 16.95 -13.67
CA ARG A 240 11.94 15.51 -13.72
C ARG A 240 10.68 14.75 -13.35
N CYS A 241 10.47 13.62 -13.98
CA CYS A 241 9.53 12.61 -13.50
C CYS A 241 10.18 11.23 -13.50
N PHE A 242 9.52 10.33 -12.83
CA PHE A 242 9.92 8.93 -12.74
C PHE A 242 8.73 8.06 -13.10
N TYR A 243 8.98 6.90 -13.71
CA TYR A 243 8.02 5.82 -13.77
C TYR A 243 8.72 4.47 -13.62
N ASN A 244 8.00 3.53 -13.04
CA ASN A 244 8.49 2.18 -12.81
C ASN A 244 7.90 1.23 -13.86
N SER A 245 8.74 0.66 -14.72
CA SER A 245 8.34 -0.37 -15.68
C SER A 245 8.35 -1.78 -15.09
N ASP A 246 8.88 -1.95 -13.88
CA ASP A 246 9.10 -3.24 -13.25
C ASP A 246 7.91 -3.67 -12.38
N GLY A 247 7.31 -2.73 -11.64
CA GLY A 247 6.28 -3.06 -10.67
C GLY A 247 5.48 -1.86 -10.17
N ASP A 248 4.53 -2.15 -9.28
CA ASP A 248 3.75 -1.15 -8.56
C ASP A 248 4.52 -0.68 -7.32
N PHE A 249 4.44 0.61 -6.99
CA PHE A 249 4.93 1.17 -5.75
C PHE A 249 3.78 1.44 -4.78
N LEU A 250 3.82 0.84 -3.58
CA LEU A 250 3.06 1.25 -2.42
C LEU A 250 3.97 2.11 -1.55
N ILE A 251 3.64 3.40 -1.40
CA ILE A 251 4.47 4.41 -0.73
C ILE A 251 3.88 4.72 0.64
N VAL A 252 4.69 4.63 1.69
CA VAL A 252 4.34 4.87 3.10
C VAL A 252 5.21 6.00 3.65
N PRO A 253 4.77 7.25 3.66
CA PRO A 253 5.54 8.34 4.29
C PRO A 253 5.56 8.17 5.81
N GLN A 254 6.73 8.38 6.38
CA GLN A 254 6.94 8.35 7.83
C GLN A 254 7.21 9.76 8.40
N LYS A 255 8.00 10.57 7.71
CA LYS A 255 8.30 11.97 8.05
C LYS A 255 8.18 12.83 6.83
N GLY A 256 7.63 14.04 6.99
CA GLY A 256 7.43 15.00 5.91
C GLY A 256 6.19 14.71 5.07
N LYS A 257 5.88 15.63 4.17
CA LYS A 257 4.71 15.61 3.29
C LYS A 257 5.16 15.58 1.85
N LEU A 258 4.40 14.88 1.00
CA LEU A 258 4.64 14.76 -0.43
C LEU A 258 3.49 15.37 -1.21
N LEU A 259 3.77 16.20 -2.20
CA LEU A 259 2.83 16.53 -3.27
C LEU A 259 3.29 15.76 -4.52
N ILE A 260 2.49 14.80 -4.91
CA ILE A 260 2.80 13.90 -6.03
C ILE A 260 1.98 14.33 -7.24
N TYR A 261 2.66 14.71 -8.31
CA TYR A 261 2.06 14.94 -9.63
C TYR A 261 2.09 13.64 -10.40
N THR A 262 0.96 13.23 -10.93
CA THR A 262 0.85 12.07 -11.81
C THR A 262 0.21 12.44 -13.14
N GLU A 263 0.24 11.54 -14.12
CA GLU A 263 -0.50 11.70 -15.38
C GLU A 263 -2.02 11.71 -15.19
N PHE A 264 -2.51 11.31 -14.00
CA PHE A 264 -3.94 11.28 -13.65
C PHE A 264 -4.39 12.50 -12.84
N GLY A 265 -3.46 13.28 -12.31
CA GLY A 265 -3.72 14.42 -11.44
C GLY A 265 -2.77 14.47 -10.25
N LYS A 266 -3.12 15.24 -9.22
CA LYS A 266 -2.28 15.48 -8.05
C LYS A 266 -2.74 14.67 -6.85
N MET A 267 -1.78 14.18 -6.05
CA MET A 267 -2.04 13.55 -4.76
C MET A 267 -1.19 14.21 -3.68
N PHE A 268 -1.83 14.64 -2.61
CA PHE A 268 -1.14 15.09 -1.40
C PHE A 268 -1.09 13.96 -0.39
N LEU A 269 0.10 13.63 0.09
CA LEU A 269 0.33 12.49 0.95
C LEU A 269 1.11 12.92 2.19
N GLN A 270 0.68 12.46 3.36
CA GLN A 270 1.30 12.75 4.65
C GLN A 270 1.42 11.47 5.51
N PRO A 271 2.21 11.47 6.60
CA PRO A 271 2.26 10.34 7.52
C PRO A 271 0.86 9.88 7.96
N ASN A 272 0.65 8.57 8.09
CA ASN A 272 -0.62 7.84 8.23
C ASN A 272 -1.45 7.71 6.94
N GLU A 273 -0.98 8.17 5.81
CA GLU A 273 -1.58 7.89 4.52
C GLU A 273 -0.63 7.01 3.70
N ILE A 274 -1.18 6.25 2.78
CA ILE A 274 -0.43 5.52 1.76
C ILE A 274 -0.90 5.93 0.38
N CYS A 275 -0.07 5.75 -0.62
CA CYS A 275 -0.54 5.75 -2.00
C CYS A 275 0.07 4.58 -2.78
N VAL A 276 -0.67 4.16 -3.81
CA VAL A 276 -0.18 3.20 -4.80
C VAL A 276 -0.08 3.89 -6.15
N ILE A 277 1.11 3.85 -6.73
CA ILE A 277 1.37 4.28 -8.10
C ILE A 277 1.75 3.04 -8.88
N GLN A 278 0.88 2.66 -9.79
CA GLN A 278 1.04 1.42 -10.51
C GLN A 278 2.09 1.54 -11.62
N ARG A 279 2.54 0.40 -12.06
CA ARG A 279 3.50 0.18 -13.13
C ARG A 279 3.17 1.02 -14.38
N GLY A 280 4.17 1.74 -14.89
CA GLY A 280 4.08 2.55 -16.11
C GLY A 280 3.58 3.99 -15.91
N MET A 281 3.02 4.35 -14.75
CA MET A 281 2.53 5.70 -14.49
C MET A 281 3.68 6.66 -14.20
N ARG A 282 3.71 7.80 -14.91
CA ARG A 282 4.68 8.86 -14.66
C ARG A 282 4.27 9.71 -13.48
N PHE A 283 5.23 10.00 -12.61
CA PHE A 283 4.99 10.88 -11.47
C PHE A 283 6.24 11.70 -11.10
N SER A 284 6.01 12.81 -10.42
CA SER A 284 7.02 13.70 -9.83
C SER A 284 6.65 13.99 -8.38
N VAL A 285 7.64 14.20 -7.52
CA VAL A 285 7.42 14.40 -6.09
C VAL A 285 8.00 15.74 -5.66
N ASP A 286 7.15 16.61 -5.12
CA ASP A 286 7.56 17.80 -4.39
C ASP A 286 7.55 17.51 -2.89
N VAL A 287 8.56 18.00 -2.19
CA VAL A 287 8.71 17.91 -0.74
C VAL A 287 8.82 19.31 -0.14
N PHE A 288 8.33 19.47 1.09
CA PHE A 288 8.28 20.75 1.80
C PHE A 288 9.29 20.81 2.95
N GLU A 289 9.89 19.68 3.27
CA GLU A 289 10.83 19.49 4.37
C GLU A 289 11.66 18.22 4.15
N GLU A 290 12.60 17.92 5.03
CA GLU A 290 13.28 16.63 5.06
C GLU A 290 12.26 15.50 5.21
N THR A 291 12.25 14.58 4.26
CA THR A 291 11.19 13.57 4.11
C THR A 291 11.78 12.18 4.07
N ARG A 292 11.12 11.26 4.77
CA ARG A 292 11.49 9.85 4.85
C ARG A 292 10.25 8.95 4.78
N GLY A 293 10.41 7.78 4.19
CA GLY A 293 9.38 6.76 4.23
C GLY A 293 9.85 5.46 3.58
N TYR A 294 8.89 4.58 3.37
CA TYR A 294 9.10 3.22 2.90
C TYR A 294 8.34 2.99 1.60
N ILE A 295 8.84 2.10 0.78
CA ILE A 295 8.16 1.68 -0.44
C ILE A 295 8.18 0.16 -0.50
N LEU A 296 7.01 -0.44 -0.73
CA LEU A 296 6.88 -1.81 -1.17
C LEU A 296 6.69 -1.82 -2.68
N GLU A 297 7.65 -2.37 -3.39
CA GLU A 297 7.56 -2.62 -4.83
C GLU A 297 7.17 -4.07 -5.07
N VAL A 298 6.14 -4.33 -5.89
CA VAL A 298 5.72 -5.69 -6.24
C VAL A 298 5.79 -5.89 -7.76
N TYR A 299 6.28 -7.05 -8.20
CA TYR A 299 6.49 -7.35 -9.61
C TYR A 299 5.36 -8.21 -10.18
N GLY A 300 4.79 -7.77 -11.30
CA GLY A 300 3.89 -8.58 -12.14
C GLY A 300 2.46 -8.73 -11.65
N VAL A 301 2.12 -8.13 -10.51
CA VAL A 301 0.77 -8.14 -9.91
C VAL A 301 0.42 -6.75 -9.39
N HIS A 302 -0.87 -6.54 -9.11
CA HIS A 302 -1.39 -5.29 -8.55
C HIS A 302 -1.92 -5.53 -7.15
N PHE A 303 -1.94 -4.45 -6.34
CA PHE A 303 -2.59 -4.49 -5.04
C PHE A 303 -4.11 -4.57 -5.19
N GLU A 304 -4.70 -5.45 -4.39
CA GLU A 304 -6.14 -5.69 -4.31
C GLU A 304 -6.60 -5.62 -2.85
N LEU A 305 -7.92 -5.53 -2.64
CA LEU A 305 -8.50 -5.75 -1.32
C LEU A 305 -8.36 -7.24 -0.95
N PRO A 306 -8.01 -7.57 0.31
CA PRO A 306 -7.74 -8.94 0.72
C PRO A 306 -8.99 -9.82 0.66
N ASP A 307 -8.79 -11.12 0.42
CA ASP A 307 -9.80 -12.15 0.64
C ASP A 307 -9.99 -12.40 2.16
N LEU A 308 -11.02 -13.14 2.52
CA LEU A 308 -11.27 -13.52 3.90
C LEU A 308 -10.17 -14.45 4.43
N GLY A 309 -9.72 -14.18 5.67
CA GLY A 309 -8.72 -14.98 6.35
C GLY A 309 -9.25 -16.32 6.87
N PRO A 310 -8.45 -17.06 7.68
CA PRO A 310 -8.76 -18.43 8.12
C PRO A 310 -10.04 -18.58 8.95
N ILE A 311 -10.47 -17.53 9.63
CA ILE A 311 -11.76 -17.52 10.38
C ILE A 311 -12.93 -16.99 9.56
N GLY A 312 -12.76 -16.75 8.24
CA GLY A 312 -13.80 -16.18 7.37
C GLY A 312 -14.12 -14.71 7.64
N ALA A 313 -13.20 -13.97 8.24
CA ALA A 313 -13.33 -12.54 8.52
C ALA A 313 -11.98 -11.84 8.32
N ASN A 314 -12.01 -10.56 8.01
CA ASN A 314 -10.86 -9.65 7.96
C ASN A 314 -11.24 -8.32 8.61
N GLY A 315 -10.24 -7.47 8.88
CA GLY A 315 -10.44 -6.03 8.97
C GLY A 315 -10.91 -5.46 7.63
N LEU A 316 -11.30 -4.21 7.60
CA LEU A 316 -11.90 -3.61 6.41
C LEU A 316 -11.29 -2.25 6.06
N ALA A 317 -10.61 -2.20 4.92
CA ALA A 317 -10.39 -0.98 4.17
C ALA A 317 -11.58 -0.79 3.21
N ASN A 318 -12.47 0.17 3.50
CA ASN A 318 -13.63 0.40 2.66
C ASN A 318 -13.22 0.98 1.30
N PRO A 319 -13.72 0.44 0.17
CA PRO A 319 -13.44 0.98 -1.16
C PRO A 319 -13.74 2.48 -1.30
N ARG A 320 -14.76 3.00 -0.61
CA ARG A 320 -15.15 4.41 -0.63
C ARG A 320 -14.11 5.35 -0.03
N ASP A 321 -13.21 4.84 0.81
CA ASP A 321 -12.21 5.65 1.51
C ASP A 321 -10.89 5.75 0.73
N PHE A 322 -10.79 5.03 -0.39
CA PHE A 322 -9.70 5.20 -1.36
C PHE A 322 -9.99 6.39 -2.26
N LEU A 323 -8.98 7.22 -2.48
CA LEU A 323 -9.08 8.49 -3.18
C LEU A 323 -8.21 8.47 -4.44
N ILE A 324 -8.85 8.71 -5.59
CA ILE A 324 -8.22 8.79 -6.92
C ILE A 324 -8.11 10.26 -7.28
N PRO A 325 -6.99 10.77 -7.84
CA PRO A 325 -6.85 12.18 -8.18
C PRO A 325 -7.82 12.59 -9.30
N VAL A 326 -8.35 13.80 -9.20
CA VAL A 326 -9.05 14.47 -10.32
C VAL A 326 -8.03 14.90 -11.36
N ALA A 327 -8.38 14.78 -12.64
CA ALA A 327 -7.52 15.15 -13.75
C ALA A 327 -6.98 16.58 -13.59
N TRP A 328 -5.70 16.72 -13.78
CA TRP A 328 -4.98 17.99 -13.80
C TRP A 328 -3.86 17.91 -14.81
N TYR A 329 -3.69 18.93 -15.63
CA TYR A 329 -2.63 19.01 -16.63
C TYR A 329 -1.86 20.31 -16.57
N GLU A 330 -0.67 20.28 -17.14
CA GLU A 330 0.10 21.45 -17.54
C GLU A 330 0.52 21.36 -19.01
N ASP A 331 0.39 22.49 -19.71
CA ASP A 331 0.92 22.71 -21.06
C ASP A 331 2.15 23.60 -20.92
N ARG A 332 3.29 22.97 -20.57
CA ARG A 332 4.49 23.69 -20.21
C ARG A 332 5.70 23.27 -21.04
N GLN A 333 6.22 24.24 -21.79
CA GLN A 333 7.53 24.11 -22.44
C GLN A 333 8.63 24.18 -21.40
N VAL A 334 9.66 23.34 -21.52
CA VAL A 334 10.77 23.25 -20.59
C VAL A 334 12.08 23.52 -21.30
N PRO A 335 12.54 24.78 -21.33
CA PRO A 335 13.86 25.11 -21.86
C PRO A 335 14.97 24.29 -21.20
N GLY A 336 15.78 23.58 -22.00
CA GLY A 336 16.78 22.64 -21.49
C GLY A 336 16.29 21.20 -21.29
N GLY A 337 15.01 20.97 -21.54
CA GLY A 337 14.36 19.67 -21.56
C GLY A 337 13.90 19.17 -20.19
N PHE A 338 12.75 18.50 -20.20
CA PHE A 338 12.21 17.73 -19.07
C PHE A 338 12.84 16.34 -19.05
N THR A 339 13.30 15.88 -17.89
CA THR A 339 13.94 14.56 -17.74
C THR A 339 12.91 13.52 -17.33
N VAL A 340 12.73 12.49 -18.15
CA VAL A 340 11.90 11.33 -17.84
C VAL A 340 12.81 10.18 -17.44
N ILE A 341 12.69 9.72 -16.19
CA ILE A 341 13.46 8.61 -15.63
C ILE A 341 12.59 7.36 -15.65
N ASN A 342 13.14 6.27 -16.17
CA ASN A 342 12.52 4.96 -16.21
C ASN A 342 13.34 3.97 -15.38
N LYS A 343 12.71 3.29 -14.44
CA LYS A 343 13.25 2.08 -13.82
C LYS A 343 12.81 0.89 -14.66
N TYR A 344 13.77 0.23 -15.29
CA TYR A 344 13.54 -0.90 -16.21
C TYR A 344 14.53 -2.03 -15.96
N GLN A 345 14.02 -3.21 -15.67
CA GLN A 345 14.80 -4.39 -15.27
C GLN A 345 15.80 -4.08 -14.14
N GLY A 346 15.32 -3.37 -13.10
CA GLY A 346 16.10 -3.01 -11.92
C GLY A 346 17.15 -1.92 -12.14
N LYS A 347 17.16 -1.26 -13.31
CA LYS A 347 18.14 -0.23 -13.65
C LYS A 347 17.46 1.07 -14.05
N LEU A 348 18.16 2.19 -13.86
CA LEU A 348 17.65 3.51 -14.20
C LEU A 348 18.15 3.97 -15.56
N PHE A 349 17.22 4.51 -16.32
CA PHE A 349 17.46 5.15 -17.61
C PHE A 349 16.81 6.53 -17.62
N ALA A 350 17.36 7.47 -18.37
CA ALA A 350 16.77 8.78 -18.54
C ALA A 350 16.63 9.14 -20.01
N SER A 351 15.58 9.86 -20.32
CA SER A 351 15.33 10.49 -21.61
C SER A 351 14.99 11.96 -21.40
N LYS A 352 15.12 12.75 -22.47
CA LYS A 352 14.73 14.16 -22.51
C LYS A 352 13.54 14.37 -23.44
N GLN A 353 12.65 15.29 -23.06
CA GLN A 353 11.59 15.82 -23.91
C GLN A 353 11.43 17.32 -23.65
N ASP A 354 10.94 18.07 -24.64
CA ASP A 354 10.92 19.54 -24.57
C ASP A 354 9.70 20.10 -23.81
N VAL A 355 8.76 19.21 -23.44
CA VAL A 355 7.50 19.57 -22.75
C VAL A 355 7.32 18.72 -21.50
N SER A 356 6.51 19.22 -20.56
CA SER A 356 6.10 18.42 -19.40
C SER A 356 5.29 17.19 -19.83
N PRO A 357 5.54 16.01 -19.23
CA PRO A 357 4.74 14.79 -19.47
C PRO A 357 3.38 14.82 -18.74
N PHE A 358 3.16 15.75 -17.82
CA PHE A 358 1.90 15.91 -17.08
C PHE A 358 0.86 16.70 -17.91
N ASN A 359 0.61 16.24 -19.13
CA ASN A 359 -0.17 16.88 -20.15
C ASN A 359 -1.47 16.13 -20.50
N VAL A 360 -1.93 15.26 -19.59
CA VAL A 360 -3.18 14.51 -19.71
C VAL A 360 -4.33 15.40 -19.23
N VAL A 361 -5.22 15.78 -20.15
CA VAL A 361 -6.33 16.71 -19.88
C VAL A 361 -7.55 15.98 -19.33
N ALA A 362 -7.76 14.75 -19.78
CA ALA A 362 -8.85 13.90 -19.31
C ALA A 362 -8.41 12.43 -19.35
N TRP A 363 -9.06 11.60 -18.52
CA TRP A 363 -8.83 10.17 -18.51
C TRP A 363 -10.07 9.41 -18.03
N HIS A 364 -10.18 8.13 -18.39
CA HIS A 364 -11.11 7.19 -17.77
C HIS A 364 -10.50 5.79 -17.74
N GLY A 365 -10.92 4.98 -16.78
CA GLY A 365 -10.48 3.59 -16.65
C GLY A 365 -10.50 3.09 -15.21
N ASN A 366 -10.01 1.86 -15.03
CA ASN A 366 -9.89 1.18 -13.75
C ASN A 366 -8.43 0.95 -13.33
N TYR A 367 -7.47 1.49 -14.06
CA TYR A 367 -6.04 1.44 -13.78
C TYR A 367 -5.57 2.86 -13.45
N THR A 368 -5.68 3.23 -12.18
CA THR A 368 -5.49 4.60 -11.68
C THR A 368 -4.69 4.58 -10.39
N PRO A 369 -3.85 5.59 -10.13
CA PRO A 369 -3.19 5.73 -8.83
C PRO A 369 -4.24 6.09 -7.77
N TYR A 370 -3.97 5.73 -6.52
CA TYR A 370 -4.87 6.04 -5.42
C TYR A 370 -4.11 6.24 -4.13
N LYS A 371 -4.74 6.93 -3.16
CA LYS A 371 -4.28 7.05 -1.78
C LYS A 371 -5.33 6.54 -0.81
N TYR A 372 -4.90 6.22 0.41
CA TYR A 372 -5.78 5.77 1.49
C TYR A 372 -5.26 6.29 2.83
N ASN A 373 -6.17 6.75 3.69
CA ASN A 373 -5.85 7.15 5.07
C ASN A 373 -5.98 5.93 5.99
N LEU A 374 -4.88 5.51 6.60
CA LEU A 374 -4.82 4.34 7.49
C LEU A 374 -5.69 4.51 8.75
N GLU A 375 -6.07 5.73 9.13
CA GLU A 375 -6.98 5.99 10.25
C GLU A 375 -8.43 5.58 9.94
N ASN A 376 -8.78 5.37 8.66
CA ASN A 376 -10.10 4.89 8.24
C ASN A 376 -10.22 3.35 8.28
N PHE A 377 -9.12 2.64 8.57
CA PHE A 377 -9.13 1.19 8.60
C PHE A 377 -9.92 0.66 9.81
N MET A 378 -10.88 -0.22 9.53
CA MET A 378 -11.71 -0.84 10.56
C MET A 378 -11.13 -2.19 10.97
N VAL A 379 -10.60 -2.25 12.19
CA VAL A 379 -10.13 -3.50 12.80
C VAL A 379 -11.29 -4.19 13.52
N ILE A 380 -11.51 -5.47 13.24
CA ILE A 380 -12.40 -6.33 14.00
C ILE A 380 -11.53 -7.11 14.99
N ASN A 381 -11.64 -6.81 16.28
CA ASN A 381 -10.77 -7.39 17.30
C ASN A 381 -11.56 -7.67 18.59
N ALA A 382 -12.29 -8.79 18.59
CA ALA A 382 -12.94 -9.31 19.78
C ALA A 382 -12.67 -10.82 19.87
N VAL A 383 -11.95 -11.25 20.91
CA VAL A 383 -11.58 -12.65 21.14
C VAL A 383 -11.97 -13.02 22.56
N ALA A 384 -12.80 -14.05 22.70
CA ALA A 384 -13.26 -14.52 24.00
C ALA A 384 -12.31 -15.53 24.65
N PHE A 385 -11.53 -16.29 23.89
CA PHE A 385 -10.78 -17.42 24.46
C PHE A 385 -9.43 -17.72 23.82
N ASP A 386 -9.10 -17.13 22.68
CA ASP A 386 -7.87 -17.44 21.93
C ASP A 386 -7.24 -16.16 21.36
N HIS A 387 -6.14 -16.27 20.60
CA HIS A 387 -5.49 -15.14 19.94
C HIS A 387 -6.35 -14.56 18.81
N ALA A 388 -6.12 -13.29 18.50
CA ALA A 388 -6.71 -12.67 17.31
C ALA A 388 -6.08 -13.25 16.04
N ASP A 389 -6.89 -13.50 15.02
CA ASP A 389 -6.40 -13.87 13.70
C ASP A 389 -5.66 -12.69 13.06
N PRO A 390 -4.36 -12.79 12.70
CA PRO A 390 -3.58 -11.69 12.14
C PRO A 390 -4.13 -11.13 10.81
N SER A 391 -4.90 -11.90 10.04
CA SER A 391 -5.49 -11.44 8.77
C SER A 391 -6.42 -10.24 8.92
N ILE A 392 -6.96 -10.00 10.13
CA ILE A 392 -7.79 -8.82 10.44
C ILE A 392 -7.06 -7.49 10.25
N PHE A 393 -5.75 -7.49 10.15
CA PHE A 393 -4.92 -6.30 10.02
C PHE A 393 -4.52 -6.00 8.56
N THR A 394 -4.87 -6.85 7.60
CA THR A 394 -4.48 -6.71 6.19
C THR A 394 -5.31 -5.63 5.50
N VAL A 395 -4.63 -4.62 4.98
CA VAL A 395 -5.23 -3.48 4.25
C VAL A 395 -5.32 -3.78 2.76
N LEU A 396 -4.22 -4.24 2.17
CA LEU A 396 -4.08 -4.58 0.76
C LEU A 396 -3.24 -5.85 0.61
N THR A 397 -3.52 -6.62 -0.43
CA THR A 397 -2.75 -7.81 -0.80
C THR A 397 -2.31 -7.76 -2.26
N ALA A 398 -1.11 -8.26 -2.55
CA ALA A 398 -0.61 -8.54 -3.89
C ALA A 398 -0.54 -10.06 -4.05
N LYS A 399 -1.55 -10.64 -4.71
CA LYS A 399 -1.71 -12.09 -4.82
C LYS A 399 -0.65 -12.72 -5.71
N SER A 400 -0.11 -13.87 -5.31
CA SER A 400 0.74 -14.69 -6.17
C SER A 400 -0.10 -15.54 -7.14
N LEU A 401 0.58 -16.22 -8.06
CA LEU A 401 -0.07 -17.20 -8.93
C LEU A 401 -0.55 -18.46 -8.18
N ARG A 402 -0.12 -18.65 -6.93
CA ARG A 402 -0.59 -19.75 -6.06
C ARG A 402 -1.81 -19.26 -5.28
N PRO A 403 -2.98 -19.90 -5.44
CA PRO A 403 -4.17 -19.53 -4.68
C PRO A 403 -3.93 -19.53 -3.17
N GLY A 404 -4.39 -18.48 -2.48
CA GLY A 404 -4.25 -18.34 -1.03
C GLY A 404 -2.85 -17.95 -0.54
N VAL A 405 -1.95 -17.57 -1.45
CA VAL A 405 -0.59 -17.14 -1.11
C VAL A 405 -0.35 -15.75 -1.70
N ALA A 406 0.07 -14.80 -0.88
CA ALA A 406 0.44 -13.46 -1.33
C ALA A 406 1.94 -13.37 -1.71
N ILE A 407 2.25 -12.58 -2.76
CA ILE A 407 3.61 -12.09 -2.95
C ILE A 407 3.94 -11.13 -1.81
N ALA A 408 2.98 -10.23 -1.51
CA ALA A 408 3.09 -9.33 -0.37
C ALA A 408 1.71 -8.94 0.15
N ASP A 409 1.57 -8.88 1.48
CA ASP A 409 0.48 -8.26 2.20
C ASP A 409 0.96 -6.95 2.84
N PHE A 410 0.15 -5.91 2.74
CA PHE A 410 0.33 -4.69 3.50
C PHE A 410 -0.59 -4.73 4.71
N VAL A 411 0.01 -4.82 5.88
CA VAL A 411 -0.64 -5.00 7.18
C VAL A 411 -0.38 -3.79 8.05
N ILE A 412 -1.34 -3.36 8.88
CA ILE A 412 -1.16 -2.27 9.84
C ILE A 412 -1.57 -2.68 11.24
N PHE A 413 -0.95 -2.06 12.23
CA PHE A 413 -1.29 -2.24 13.65
C PHE A 413 -1.76 -0.89 14.22
N PRO A 414 -3.04 -0.50 13.95
CA PRO A 414 -3.56 0.80 14.34
C PRO A 414 -4.07 0.81 15.77
N PRO A 415 -4.38 2.00 16.33
CA PRO A 415 -5.12 2.14 17.57
C PRO A 415 -6.42 1.35 17.54
N ARG A 416 -6.67 0.54 18.58
CA ARG A 416 -7.83 -0.35 18.64
C ARG A 416 -8.21 -0.70 20.07
N TRP A 417 -9.40 -1.28 20.27
CA TRP A 417 -9.79 -1.89 21.54
C TRP A 417 -9.34 -3.35 21.59
N GLY A 418 -8.59 -3.70 22.62
CA GLY A 418 -8.27 -5.08 22.96
C GLY A 418 -9.32 -5.64 23.91
N VAL A 419 -10.06 -6.66 23.47
CA VAL A 419 -11.13 -7.33 24.24
C VAL A 419 -10.91 -8.84 24.21
N ALA A 420 -9.73 -9.27 24.61
CA ALA A 420 -9.40 -10.69 24.74
C ALA A 420 -9.62 -11.16 26.18
N ASP A 421 -10.29 -12.31 26.34
CA ASP A 421 -10.48 -13.02 27.60
C ASP A 421 -9.56 -14.23 27.65
N LYS A 422 -8.93 -14.51 28.81
CA LYS A 422 -8.06 -15.69 29.03
C LYS A 422 -6.91 -15.89 28.03
N THR A 423 -6.51 -14.85 27.33
CA THR A 423 -5.57 -14.92 26.22
C THR A 423 -4.41 -13.95 26.42
N PHE A 424 -3.20 -14.39 26.11
CA PHE A 424 -2.03 -13.52 26.01
C PHE A 424 -2.24 -12.52 24.86
N ARG A 425 -2.28 -11.22 25.15
CA ARG A 425 -2.72 -10.20 24.19
C ARG A 425 -1.68 -9.74 23.17
N PRO A 426 -0.38 -9.62 23.52
CA PRO A 426 0.64 -9.29 22.52
C PRO A 426 0.75 -10.37 21.45
N PRO A 427 1.38 -10.09 20.30
CA PRO A 427 1.76 -11.13 19.37
C PRO A 427 2.57 -12.21 20.10
N TYR A 428 2.19 -13.47 19.91
CA TYR A 428 2.83 -14.62 20.55
C TYR A 428 4.20 -14.91 19.92
N TYR A 429 5.07 -15.68 20.61
CA TYR A 429 6.29 -16.19 20.00
C TYR A 429 5.95 -17.14 18.85
N HIS A 430 6.53 -16.91 17.69
CA HIS A 430 6.23 -17.71 16.50
C HIS A 430 7.41 -17.81 15.53
N ARG A 431 7.22 -18.66 14.55
CA ARG A 431 8.03 -18.81 13.35
C ARG A 431 7.07 -18.87 12.19
N ASN A 432 7.13 -17.89 11.31
CA ASN A 432 6.26 -17.78 10.15
C ASN A 432 6.96 -18.32 8.91
N CYS A 433 6.25 -19.02 8.03
CA CYS A 433 6.77 -19.39 6.71
C CYS A 433 6.96 -18.19 5.79
N MET A 434 6.36 -17.04 6.14
CA MET A 434 6.53 -15.79 5.43
C MET A 434 7.64 -14.93 6.06
N SER A 435 8.18 -14.00 5.29
CA SER A 435 9.09 -12.97 5.77
C SER A 435 8.29 -11.74 6.17
N GLU A 436 8.66 -11.10 7.28
CA GLU A 436 7.97 -9.97 7.86
C GLU A 436 8.90 -8.76 7.98
N PHE A 437 8.73 -7.77 7.10
CA PHE A 437 9.38 -6.47 7.25
C PHE A 437 8.41 -5.51 7.94
N MET A 438 8.77 -5.01 9.12
CA MET A 438 7.99 -4.03 9.86
C MET A 438 8.61 -2.64 9.82
N GLY A 439 7.77 -1.62 9.78
CA GLY A 439 8.14 -0.23 9.97
C GLY A 439 7.24 0.47 10.99
N LEU A 440 7.76 1.53 11.60
CA LEU A 440 7.02 2.35 12.55
C LEU A 440 6.86 3.77 11.99
N ILE A 441 5.61 4.19 11.76
CA ILE A 441 5.30 5.54 11.29
C ILE A 441 5.37 6.52 12.47
N LYS A 442 4.70 6.21 13.57
CA LYS A 442 4.67 7.04 14.80
C LYS A 442 4.42 6.21 16.04
N GLY A 443 4.75 6.76 17.23
CA GLY A 443 4.46 6.18 18.53
C GLY A 443 5.40 5.07 18.96
N HIS A 444 4.87 4.07 19.67
CA HIS A 444 5.59 2.93 20.22
C HIS A 444 4.87 1.64 19.88
N TYR A 445 5.59 0.63 19.42
CA TYR A 445 5.00 -0.66 19.10
C TYR A 445 4.77 -1.52 20.35
N GLU A 446 3.57 -2.08 20.51
CA GLU A 446 3.10 -2.76 21.73
C GLU A 446 3.90 -4.01 22.12
N ALA A 447 4.52 -4.69 21.17
CA ALA A 447 5.33 -5.90 21.42
C ALA A 447 6.80 -5.62 21.73
N LYS A 448 7.23 -4.37 21.69
CA LYS A 448 8.63 -3.95 21.90
C LYS A 448 8.69 -2.73 22.79
N GLN A 449 9.24 -2.88 23.99
CA GLN A 449 9.33 -1.76 24.94
C GLN A 449 10.37 -0.70 24.53
N GLY A 450 11.38 -1.07 23.76
CA GLY A 450 12.42 -0.16 23.31
C GLY A 450 13.08 -0.57 22.00
N GLY A 451 13.85 0.35 21.43
CA GLY A 451 14.69 0.08 20.26
C GLY A 451 13.99 0.07 18.90
N PHE A 452 12.68 -0.09 18.83
CA PHE A 452 11.92 0.03 17.60
C PHE A 452 11.32 1.43 17.50
N LEU A 453 11.99 2.31 16.73
CA LEU A 453 11.70 3.74 16.70
C LEU A 453 11.05 4.17 15.36
N PRO A 454 10.23 5.24 15.35
CA PRO A 454 9.66 5.79 14.13
C PRO A 454 10.72 6.13 13.08
N GLY A 455 10.58 5.56 11.89
CA GLY A 455 11.53 5.70 10.80
C GLY A 455 12.63 4.65 10.75
N GLY A 456 12.64 3.71 11.69
CA GLY A 456 13.43 2.47 11.64
C GLY A 456 12.61 1.32 11.05
N GLY A 457 13.17 0.13 11.09
CA GLY A 457 12.51 -1.09 10.63
C GLY A 457 13.03 -2.34 11.31
N SER A 458 12.33 -3.47 11.14
CA SER A 458 12.82 -4.80 11.47
C SER A 458 12.48 -5.79 10.37
N LEU A 459 13.29 -6.82 10.22
CA LEU A 459 13.05 -7.93 9.30
C LEU A 459 13.22 -9.26 10.05
N HIS A 460 12.18 -10.07 9.98
CA HIS A 460 12.18 -11.46 10.39
C HIS A 460 11.94 -12.30 9.13
N SER A 461 13.03 -12.79 8.54
CA SER A 461 12.94 -13.63 7.34
C SER A 461 12.22 -14.94 7.63
N ALA A 462 11.80 -15.66 6.58
CA ALA A 462 11.07 -16.90 6.69
C ALA A 462 11.66 -17.86 7.75
N MET A 463 10.82 -18.34 8.65
CA MET A 463 11.15 -19.25 9.78
C MET A 463 12.06 -18.64 10.86
N THR A 464 12.40 -17.36 10.82
CA THR A 464 13.15 -16.71 11.91
C THR A 464 12.27 -16.58 13.15
N PRO A 465 12.65 -17.18 14.31
CA PRO A 465 11.87 -17.10 15.55
C PRO A 465 11.81 -15.67 16.07
N HIS A 466 10.62 -15.19 16.44
CA HIS A 466 10.46 -13.86 17.04
C HIS A 466 9.17 -13.74 17.85
N GLY A 467 8.97 -12.59 18.50
CA GLY A 467 7.82 -12.33 19.34
C GLY A 467 8.04 -11.13 20.25
N PRO A 468 7.30 -10.98 21.35
CA PRO A 468 7.50 -9.88 22.30
C PRO A 468 8.89 -9.93 22.91
N ASP A 469 9.43 -8.78 23.32
CA ASP A 469 10.63 -8.77 24.14
C ASP A 469 10.35 -9.31 25.56
N ALA A 470 11.40 -9.57 26.35
CA ALA A 470 11.26 -10.16 27.67
C ALA A 470 10.41 -9.30 28.62
N ASP A 471 10.59 -7.99 28.59
CA ASP A 471 9.86 -7.06 29.43
C ASP A 471 8.36 -7.00 29.07
N CYS A 472 8.06 -7.00 27.76
CA CYS A 472 6.68 -7.05 27.27
C CYS A 472 6.01 -8.36 27.67
N PHE A 473 6.70 -9.51 27.55
CA PHE A 473 6.19 -10.81 27.95
C PHE A 473 5.86 -10.84 29.45
N GLU A 474 6.78 -10.40 30.30
CA GLU A 474 6.60 -10.40 31.76
C GLU A 474 5.42 -9.51 32.19
N LYS A 475 5.26 -8.33 31.59
CA LYS A 475 4.15 -7.44 31.87
C LYS A 475 2.81 -8.01 31.40
N ALA A 476 2.77 -8.49 30.17
CA ALA A 476 1.55 -9.01 29.57
C ALA A 476 1.06 -10.31 30.24
N SER A 477 1.99 -11.18 30.72
CA SER A 477 1.66 -12.41 31.44
C SER A 477 1.00 -12.16 32.81
N LYS A 478 1.16 -10.95 33.39
CA LYS A 478 0.63 -10.54 34.69
C LYS A 478 -0.50 -9.52 34.58
N ALA A 479 -0.79 -9.05 33.35
CA ALA A 479 -1.79 -8.02 33.11
C ALA A 479 -3.21 -8.52 33.44
N LYS A 480 -4.04 -7.64 33.99
CA LYS A 480 -5.47 -7.89 34.12
C LYS A 480 -6.11 -7.84 32.74
N LEU A 481 -6.86 -8.88 32.39
CA LEU A 481 -7.56 -8.97 31.10
C LEU A 481 -8.94 -8.27 31.21
N GLU A 482 -8.96 -6.99 30.94
CA GLU A 482 -10.15 -6.17 30.78
C GLU A 482 -10.08 -5.40 29.46
N PRO A 483 -11.22 -4.92 28.91
CA PRO A 483 -11.18 -4.11 27.70
C PRO A 483 -10.26 -2.90 27.88
N GLU A 484 -9.31 -2.74 26.97
CA GLU A 484 -8.36 -1.62 27.01
C GLU A 484 -8.10 -1.05 25.62
N ARG A 485 -7.71 0.22 25.56
CA ARG A 485 -7.30 0.88 24.33
C ARG A 485 -5.83 0.56 24.07
N ILE A 486 -5.55 -0.09 22.93
CA ILE A 486 -4.20 -0.51 22.53
C ILE A 486 -3.68 0.43 21.45
N ALA A 487 -2.37 0.71 21.49
CA ALA A 487 -1.63 1.44 20.44
C ALA A 487 -2.09 2.88 20.21
N ASP A 488 -2.68 3.56 21.20
CA ASP A 488 -3.04 4.98 21.06
C ASP A 488 -1.81 5.84 20.74
N GLY A 489 -1.95 6.69 19.71
CA GLY A 489 -0.84 7.51 19.20
C GLY A 489 0.18 6.74 18.34
N THR A 490 -0.01 5.44 18.13
CA THR A 490 0.89 4.58 17.37
C THR A 490 0.31 4.21 16.00
N MET A 491 1.20 4.08 15.02
CA MET A 491 0.90 3.44 13.75
C MET A 491 2.13 2.68 13.30
N ALA A 492 2.07 1.36 13.39
CA ALA A 492 3.05 0.45 12.81
C ALA A 492 2.45 -0.24 11.58
N PHE A 493 3.30 -0.72 10.68
CA PHE A 493 2.89 -1.49 9.53
C PHE A 493 3.85 -2.66 9.28
N MET A 494 3.41 -3.61 8.48
CA MET A 494 4.20 -4.75 8.05
C MET A 494 4.01 -4.99 6.56
N PHE A 495 5.10 -5.31 5.88
CA PHE A 495 5.12 -5.94 4.58
C PHE A 495 5.41 -7.42 4.80
N GLU A 496 4.41 -8.26 4.66
CA GLU A 496 4.53 -9.70 4.83
C GLU A 496 4.60 -10.38 3.48
N SER A 497 5.55 -11.29 3.27
CA SER A 497 5.81 -11.92 1.97
C SER A 497 6.03 -13.41 2.08
N SER A 498 5.44 -14.16 1.14
CA SER A 498 5.75 -15.59 0.98
C SER A 498 7.16 -15.89 0.45
N LEU A 499 7.93 -14.86 0.13
CA LEU A 499 9.30 -14.99 -0.36
C LEU A 499 10.30 -14.80 0.79
N SER A 500 11.37 -15.55 0.77
CA SER A 500 12.50 -15.34 1.69
C SER A 500 13.29 -14.11 1.22
N LEU A 501 13.28 -13.03 2.03
CA LEU A 501 13.87 -11.76 1.67
C LEU A 501 15.38 -11.75 1.92
N ALA A 502 16.16 -11.45 0.88
CA ALA A 502 17.57 -11.15 0.98
C ALA A 502 17.78 -9.66 1.28
N VAL A 503 18.74 -9.34 2.13
CA VAL A 503 19.08 -7.96 2.48
C VAL A 503 20.26 -7.50 1.63
N THR A 504 20.18 -6.27 1.11
CA THR A 504 21.27 -5.69 0.29
C THR A 504 22.50 -5.34 1.14
N LYS A 505 23.62 -5.16 0.47
CA LYS A 505 24.83 -4.64 1.12
C LYS A 505 24.60 -3.29 1.80
N TRP A 506 23.74 -2.43 1.22
CA TRP A 506 23.36 -1.18 1.86
C TRP A 506 22.68 -1.44 3.19
N GLY A 507 21.68 -2.31 3.21
CA GLY A 507 20.92 -2.65 4.43
C GLY A 507 21.76 -3.25 5.54
N LEU A 508 22.69 -4.17 5.22
CA LEU A 508 23.50 -4.87 6.23
C LEU A 508 24.75 -4.11 6.67
N LYS A 509 25.38 -3.32 5.76
CA LYS A 509 26.75 -2.84 6.02
C LYS A 509 26.92 -1.32 5.91
N THR A 510 26.25 -0.67 4.93
CA THR A 510 26.63 0.71 4.59
C THR A 510 25.60 1.76 4.97
N CYS A 511 24.40 1.39 5.38
CA CYS A 511 23.39 2.34 5.88
C CYS A 511 23.74 2.91 7.26
N GLY A 512 24.60 2.22 8.04
CA GLY A 512 25.00 2.64 9.39
C GLY A 512 23.88 2.59 10.44
N CYS A 513 22.73 1.98 10.10
CA CYS A 513 21.55 1.95 10.96
C CYS A 513 21.25 0.58 11.57
N LEU A 514 21.96 -0.49 11.16
CA LEU A 514 21.74 -1.83 11.68
C LEU A 514 21.98 -1.86 13.20
N ASP A 515 21.04 -2.44 13.94
CA ASP A 515 21.11 -2.61 15.38
C ASP A 515 21.64 -4.00 15.71
N GLU A 516 22.94 -4.10 15.94
CA GLU A 516 23.63 -5.36 16.21
C GLU A 516 23.22 -6.00 17.54
N ASP A 517 22.61 -5.22 18.44
CA ASP A 517 22.19 -5.65 19.77
C ASP A 517 20.71 -6.09 19.86
N TYR A 518 20.03 -6.17 18.74
CA TYR A 518 18.59 -6.47 18.72
C TYR A 518 18.23 -7.79 19.46
N TYR A 519 19.01 -8.85 19.27
CA TYR A 519 18.77 -10.14 19.92
C TYR A 519 18.79 -10.08 21.45
N LYS A 520 19.48 -9.09 22.04
CA LYS A 520 19.58 -8.92 23.51
C LYS A 520 18.22 -8.67 24.18
N CYS A 521 17.21 -8.23 23.45
CA CYS A 521 15.87 -8.02 24.00
C CYS A 521 15.19 -9.33 24.47
N TRP A 522 15.72 -10.49 24.07
CA TRP A 522 15.23 -11.80 24.47
C TRP A 522 16.17 -12.55 25.45
N GLU A 523 17.40 -12.10 25.67
CA GLU A 523 18.33 -12.72 26.63
C GLU A 523 17.78 -12.81 28.06
N PRO A 524 16.96 -11.82 28.57
CA PRO A 524 16.42 -11.89 29.92
C PRO A 524 15.31 -12.93 30.13
N LEU A 525 14.83 -13.61 29.05
CA LEU A 525 13.78 -14.61 29.17
C LEU A 525 14.20 -15.75 30.13
N GLN A 526 13.33 -16.08 31.09
CA GLN A 526 13.58 -17.13 32.08
C GLN A 526 12.80 -18.39 31.76
N ALA A 527 13.35 -19.55 32.13
CA ALA A 527 12.62 -20.81 32.10
C ALA A 527 11.71 -20.91 33.33
N HIS A 528 10.40 -20.86 33.12
CA HIS A 528 9.39 -20.94 34.20
C HIS A 528 8.84 -22.35 34.40
N PHE A 529 9.35 -23.34 33.66
CA PHE A 529 8.86 -24.72 33.76
C PHE A 529 9.17 -25.33 35.12
N THR A 530 8.10 -25.70 35.85
CA THR A 530 8.20 -26.43 37.10
C THR A 530 7.43 -27.75 36.94
N PRO A 531 8.09 -28.91 36.86
CA PRO A 531 7.39 -30.18 36.79
C PRO A 531 6.63 -30.42 38.10
N THR A 532 5.30 -30.39 38.04
CA THR A 532 4.48 -30.79 39.20
C THR A 532 4.34 -32.30 39.23
N SER A 533 4.75 -32.91 40.34
CA SER A 533 4.53 -34.32 40.64
C SER A 533 3.08 -34.65 41.02
N ARG A 534 2.11 -33.78 40.67
CA ARG A 534 0.69 -34.03 40.93
C ARG A 534 0.12 -34.92 39.83
N SER A 535 -0.29 -36.13 40.22
CA SER A 535 -1.24 -36.94 39.47
C SER A 535 -2.45 -36.11 39.08
N PRO A 536 -3.01 -36.27 37.87
CA PRO A 536 -4.25 -35.61 37.50
C PRO A 536 -5.33 -36.03 38.50
N THR A 537 -5.72 -35.17 39.40
CA THR A 537 -6.94 -35.36 40.19
C THR A 537 -8.09 -35.20 39.19
N GLU A 538 -8.89 -36.25 39.03
CA GLU A 538 -10.12 -36.23 38.25
C GLU A 538 -10.98 -35.02 38.62
N PRO A 539 -11.61 -34.36 37.66
CA PRO A 539 -12.54 -33.28 37.94
C PRO A 539 -13.77 -33.86 38.67
N LYS A 540 -14.07 -33.31 39.85
CA LYS A 540 -15.34 -33.51 40.51
C LYS A 540 -16.42 -32.71 39.79
#